data_b7c6cf93554023d387e0a7578f9673c0
#
_entry.id   b7c6cf93554023d387e0a7578f9673c0
#
_cell.length_a   1.000
_cell.length_b   1.000
_cell.length_c   1.000
_cell.angle_alpha   90.00
_cell.angle_beta   90.00
_cell.angle_gamma   90.00
#
_symmetry.space_group_name_H-M   'P 1'
#
loop_
_entity.id
_entity.type
_entity.pdbx_description
1 polymer ?
#
loop_
_entity_poly.entity_id
_entity_poly.type
_entity_poly.pdbx_seq_one_letter_code
_entity_poly.pdbx_strand_id
1 'polypeptide(L)'
;FIYALKNISSGLQSIFISTIPLFTVFWVLLLFKEEKITRLKIISVLIGLIGLIVLFMSGATGLSGEGDLLTGGILALVGVQGLALSNITNKKDSQYIPAKTYLFTQWLCGSLISIVLFFALGGEIEPLNSSANLRLMGLVFIDIFNYSLFFYTIKRLSATFTTMVDYVVPITGITLGYIFLDEIVNNVFYPTLLLIFVSLY
;
A
#
# COMPACT_ATOMS: atom_id res chain seq x y z
N PHE A 1 3.74 5.58 4.84
CA PHE A 1 2.35 5.93 4.51
C PHE A 1 1.80 7.05 5.41
N ILE A 2 1.95 6.99 6.74
CA ILE A 2 1.40 8.02 7.66
C ILE A 2 1.91 9.42 7.31
N TYR A 3 3.19 9.58 6.99
CA TYR A 3 3.74 10.86 6.54
C TYR A 3 3.24 11.28 5.15
N ALA A 4 2.90 10.33 4.29
CA ALA A 4 2.28 10.62 3.01
C ALA A 4 0.88 11.23 3.20
N LEU A 5 0.07 10.70 4.12
CA LEU A 5 -1.28 11.18 4.43
C LEU A 5 -1.34 12.63 4.97
N LYS A 6 -0.21 13.18 5.45
CA LYS A 6 -0.13 14.62 5.77
C LYS A 6 -0.13 15.52 4.52
N ASN A 7 0.21 14.94 3.36
CA ASN A 7 0.42 15.70 2.13
C ASN A 7 -0.59 15.31 1.03
N ILE A 8 -1.14 14.09 1.07
CA ILE A 8 -2.09 13.60 0.07
C ILE A 8 -3.35 13.05 0.74
N SER A 9 -4.48 13.07 0.01
CA SER A 9 -5.74 12.52 0.50
C SER A 9 -5.68 10.99 0.65
N SER A 10 -6.61 10.44 1.45
CA SER A 10 -6.76 8.99 1.63
C SER A 10 -7.13 8.29 0.33
N GLY A 11 -7.94 8.93 -0.50
CA GLY A 11 -8.30 8.46 -1.83
C GLY A 11 -7.09 8.32 -2.75
N LEU A 12 -6.21 9.33 -2.79
CA LEU A 12 -4.98 9.28 -3.58
C LEU A 12 -4.02 8.20 -3.04
N GLN A 13 -3.88 8.09 -1.73
CA GLN A 13 -3.07 7.04 -1.13
C GLN A 13 -3.57 5.63 -1.49
N SER A 14 -4.90 5.42 -1.55
CA SER A 14 -5.47 4.14 -1.94
C SER A 14 -5.12 3.75 -3.39
N ILE A 15 -4.99 4.74 -4.28
CA ILE A 15 -4.50 4.51 -5.65
C ILE A 15 -3.04 4.03 -5.64
N PHE A 16 -2.16 4.66 -4.84
CA PHE A 16 -0.79 4.18 -4.71
C PHE A 16 -0.73 2.74 -4.19
N ILE A 17 -1.54 2.40 -3.19
CA ILE A 17 -1.64 1.03 -2.65
C ILE A 17 -2.07 0.05 -3.75
N SER A 18 -3.01 0.41 -4.62
CA SER A 18 -3.45 -0.46 -5.71
C SER A 18 -2.37 -0.79 -6.73
N THR A 19 -1.24 -0.08 -6.72
CA THR A 19 -0.09 -0.39 -7.57
C THR A 19 0.87 -1.43 -6.96
N ILE A 20 0.64 -1.89 -5.73
CA ILE A 20 1.46 -2.92 -5.07
C ILE A 20 1.62 -4.17 -5.95
N PRO A 21 0.56 -4.76 -6.56
CA PRO A 21 0.72 -5.93 -7.41
C PRO A 21 1.64 -5.68 -8.60
N LEU A 22 1.55 -4.50 -9.20
CA LEU A 22 2.41 -4.09 -10.31
C LEU A 22 3.89 -4.09 -9.90
N PHE A 23 4.21 -3.45 -8.78
CA PHE A 23 5.56 -3.44 -8.25
C PHE A 23 6.00 -4.79 -7.70
N THR A 24 5.08 -5.62 -7.22
CA THR A 24 5.37 -7.02 -6.86
C THR A 24 5.85 -7.80 -8.08
N VAL A 25 5.13 -7.69 -9.22
CA VAL A 25 5.57 -8.30 -10.49
C VAL A 25 6.93 -7.75 -10.93
N PHE A 26 7.13 -6.42 -10.89
CA PHE A 26 8.39 -5.79 -11.23
C PHE A 26 9.57 -6.35 -10.41
N TRP A 27 9.44 -6.43 -9.10
CA TRP A 27 10.48 -6.94 -8.22
C TRP A 27 10.71 -8.45 -8.36
N VAL A 28 9.64 -9.24 -8.62
CA VAL A 28 9.77 -10.67 -8.93
C VAL A 28 10.63 -10.86 -10.18
N LEU A 29 10.37 -10.07 -11.24
CA LEU A 29 11.14 -10.14 -12.48
C LEU A 29 12.60 -9.74 -12.30
N LEU A 30 12.87 -8.77 -11.42
CA LEU A 30 14.23 -8.26 -11.18
C LEU A 30 15.05 -9.16 -10.27
N LEU A 31 14.46 -9.67 -9.18
CA LEU A 31 15.16 -10.38 -8.12
C LEU A 31 15.07 -11.91 -8.24
N PHE A 32 13.98 -12.41 -8.81
CA PHE A 32 13.69 -13.84 -8.91
C PHE A 32 13.62 -14.25 -10.38
N LYS A 33 14.77 -14.62 -10.93
CA LYS A 33 14.93 -15.04 -12.34
C LYS A 33 14.17 -16.34 -12.72
N GLU A 34 13.46 -16.95 -11.78
CA GLU A 34 12.77 -18.23 -11.96
C GLU A 34 11.41 -18.09 -12.67
N GLU A 35 10.80 -16.91 -12.68
CA GLU A 35 9.57 -16.68 -13.42
C GLU A 35 9.87 -16.26 -14.87
N LYS A 36 9.26 -16.97 -15.82
CA LYS A 36 9.33 -16.60 -17.24
C LYS A 36 8.72 -15.22 -17.46
N ILE A 37 9.53 -14.29 -17.92
CA ILE A 37 9.08 -12.94 -18.31
C ILE A 37 8.27 -13.08 -19.59
N THR A 38 6.95 -12.90 -19.49
CA THR A 38 6.10 -12.80 -20.68
C THR A 38 6.02 -11.35 -21.14
N ARG A 39 5.90 -11.14 -22.48
CA ARG A 39 5.71 -9.79 -23.02
C ARG A 39 4.50 -9.09 -22.41
N LEU A 40 3.47 -9.84 -22.08
CA LEU A 40 2.27 -9.34 -21.43
C LEU A 40 2.59 -8.72 -20.06
N LYS A 41 3.39 -9.37 -19.22
CA LYS A 41 3.82 -8.84 -17.92
C LYS A 41 4.56 -7.50 -18.03
N ILE A 42 5.43 -7.36 -19.05
CA ILE A 42 6.14 -6.09 -19.30
C ILE A 42 5.17 -4.98 -19.71
N ILE A 43 4.26 -5.29 -20.63
CA ILE A 43 3.26 -4.33 -21.10
C ILE A 43 2.37 -3.88 -19.94
N SER A 44 1.93 -4.80 -19.10
CA SER A 44 1.13 -4.50 -17.90
C SER A 44 1.84 -3.51 -16.97
N VAL A 45 3.12 -3.76 -16.66
CA VAL A 45 3.92 -2.86 -15.82
C VAL A 45 4.03 -1.46 -16.45
N LEU A 46 4.26 -1.38 -17.77
CA LEU A 46 4.35 -0.09 -18.47
C LEU A 46 3.02 0.68 -18.46
N ILE A 47 1.90 0.01 -18.71
CA ILE A 47 0.57 0.66 -18.67
C ILE A 47 0.28 1.21 -17.27
N GLY A 48 0.56 0.43 -16.20
CA GLY A 48 0.36 0.88 -14.83
C GLY A 48 1.25 2.08 -14.46
N LEU A 49 2.51 2.10 -14.92
CA LEU A 49 3.41 3.25 -14.73
C LEU A 49 2.90 4.49 -15.47
N ILE A 50 2.38 4.33 -16.69
CA ILE A 50 1.76 5.45 -17.43
C ILE A 50 0.56 5.98 -16.65
N GLY A 51 -0.29 5.12 -16.09
CA GLY A 51 -1.40 5.54 -15.23
C GLY A 51 -0.94 6.40 -14.05
N LEU A 52 0.13 6.01 -13.36
CA LEU A 52 0.72 6.80 -12.28
C LEU A 52 1.26 8.16 -12.77
N ILE A 53 1.97 8.18 -13.89
CA ILE A 53 2.50 9.43 -14.46
C ILE A 53 1.36 10.40 -14.83
N VAL A 54 0.30 9.89 -15.46
CA VAL A 54 -0.90 10.69 -15.78
C VAL A 54 -1.52 11.26 -14.52
N LEU A 55 -1.61 10.48 -13.44
CA LEU A 55 -2.12 10.95 -12.16
C LEU A 55 -1.31 12.12 -11.60
N PHE A 56 0.04 11.99 -11.60
CA PHE A 56 0.92 13.06 -11.12
C PHE A 56 0.88 14.31 -11.98
N MET A 57 0.89 14.13 -13.30
CA MET A 57 0.90 15.27 -14.24
C MET A 57 -0.44 16.01 -14.30
N SER A 58 -1.53 15.37 -13.98
CA SER A 58 -2.88 15.96 -14.00
C SER A 58 -3.10 17.02 -12.92
N GLY A 59 -2.14 17.19 -12.01
CA GLY A 59 -2.27 18.13 -10.90
C GLY A 59 -3.56 17.89 -10.13
N ALA A 60 -3.81 16.65 -9.73
CA ALA A 60 -5.04 16.20 -9.07
C ALA A 60 -5.32 17.02 -7.78
N THR A 61 -5.56 18.31 -7.95
CA THR A 61 -5.69 19.33 -6.91
C THR A 61 -6.83 19.04 -5.94
N GLY A 62 -7.82 18.25 -6.38
CA GLY A 62 -8.89 17.77 -5.50
C GLY A 62 -8.51 16.55 -4.64
N LEU A 63 -7.36 15.91 -4.92
CA LEU A 63 -6.85 14.75 -4.18
C LEU A 63 -5.61 15.08 -3.33
N SER A 64 -5.13 16.32 -3.40
CA SER A 64 -4.06 16.80 -2.51
C SER A 64 -4.64 17.01 -1.11
N GLY A 65 -3.90 16.57 -0.09
CA GLY A 65 -4.09 17.00 1.29
C GLY A 65 -3.65 18.48 1.46
N GLU A 66 -3.47 18.89 2.69
CA GLU A 66 -3.01 20.25 3.00
C GLU A 66 -1.53 20.50 2.64
N GLY A 67 -0.80 19.46 2.21
CA GLY A 67 0.63 19.49 1.94
C GLY A 67 1.00 19.41 0.46
N ASP A 68 2.31 19.20 0.21
CA ASP A 68 2.87 19.07 -1.13
C ASP A 68 2.59 17.71 -1.75
N LEU A 69 1.85 17.70 -2.86
CA LEU A 69 1.48 16.51 -3.62
C LEU A 69 2.70 15.68 -4.06
N LEU A 70 3.79 16.36 -4.45
CA LEU A 70 5.00 15.68 -4.90
C LEU A 70 5.66 14.92 -3.75
N THR A 71 5.83 15.56 -2.61
CA THR A 71 6.41 14.96 -1.41
C THR A 71 5.55 13.79 -0.92
N GLY A 72 4.23 13.98 -0.82
CA GLY A 72 3.31 12.93 -0.42
C GLY A 72 3.32 11.74 -1.37
N GLY A 73 3.34 12.00 -2.67
CA GLY A 73 3.40 10.97 -3.71
C GLY A 73 4.70 10.17 -3.70
N ILE A 74 5.87 10.82 -3.53
CA ILE A 74 7.16 10.14 -3.39
C ILE A 74 7.17 9.24 -2.16
N LEU A 75 6.70 9.75 -1.01
CA LEU A 75 6.60 8.97 0.22
C LEU A 75 5.66 7.76 0.08
N ALA A 76 4.53 7.93 -0.61
CA ALA A 76 3.61 6.85 -0.91
C ALA A 76 4.26 5.80 -1.82
N LEU A 77 4.96 6.21 -2.88
CA LEU A 77 5.69 5.30 -3.78
C LEU A 77 6.76 4.51 -3.03
N VAL A 78 7.55 5.14 -2.17
CA VAL A 78 8.55 4.44 -1.34
C VAL A 78 7.86 3.41 -0.44
N GLY A 79 6.73 3.76 0.16
CA GLY A 79 5.93 2.84 0.96
C GLY A 79 5.43 1.62 0.16
N VAL A 80 4.95 1.86 -1.06
CA VAL A 80 4.50 0.79 -1.99
C VAL A 80 5.64 -0.16 -2.34
N GLN A 81 6.86 0.35 -2.61
CA GLN A 81 8.02 -0.50 -2.87
C GLN A 81 8.32 -1.42 -1.68
N GLY A 82 8.28 -0.87 -0.46
CA GLY A 82 8.48 -1.65 0.76
C GLY A 82 7.44 -2.77 0.92
N LEU A 83 6.17 -2.48 0.66
CA LEU A 83 5.09 -3.48 0.72
C LEU A 83 5.23 -4.54 -0.38
N ALA A 84 5.57 -4.15 -1.61
CA ALA A 84 5.79 -5.09 -2.71
C ALA A 84 6.93 -6.07 -2.40
N LEU A 85 8.05 -5.57 -1.88
CA LEU A 85 9.18 -6.40 -1.43
C LEU A 85 8.79 -7.31 -0.26
N SER A 86 8.04 -6.77 0.71
CA SER A 86 7.53 -7.55 1.84
C SER A 86 6.63 -8.70 1.39
N ASN A 87 5.76 -8.50 0.40
CA ASN A 87 4.90 -9.55 -0.13
C ASN A 87 5.68 -10.71 -0.73
N ILE A 88 6.80 -10.43 -1.40
CA ILE A 88 7.66 -11.45 -1.99
C ILE A 88 8.40 -12.24 -0.90
N THR A 89 8.99 -11.54 0.08
CA THR A 89 9.67 -12.18 1.21
C THR A 89 8.68 -12.98 2.05
N ASN A 90 7.48 -12.46 2.30
CA ASN A 90 6.40 -13.16 2.99
C ASN A 90 6.05 -14.48 2.29
N LYS A 91 5.96 -14.48 0.95
CA LYS A 91 5.70 -15.70 0.18
C LYS A 91 6.80 -16.73 0.34
N LYS A 92 8.06 -16.29 0.22
CA LYS A 92 9.23 -17.16 0.33
C LYS A 92 9.33 -17.76 1.74
N ASP A 93 9.27 -16.91 2.75
CA ASP A 93 9.51 -17.30 4.14
C ASP A 93 8.32 -18.08 4.74
N SER A 94 7.10 -17.85 4.26
CA SER A 94 5.90 -18.57 4.70
C SER A 94 5.96 -20.08 4.53
N GLN A 95 6.86 -20.57 3.67
CA GLN A 95 7.03 -22.00 3.41
C GLN A 95 7.90 -22.66 4.49
N TYR A 96 8.80 -21.91 5.12
CA TYR A 96 9.80 -22.42 6.05
C TYR A 96 9.53 -22.04 7.50
N ILE A 97 8.86 -20.92 7.74
CA ILE A 97 8.64 -20.37 9.08
C ILE A 97 7.16 -20.47 9.46
N PRO A 98 6.84 -20.94 10.70
CA PRO A 98 5.46 -20.91 11.20
C PRO A 98 4.88 -19.49 11.21
N ALA A 99 3.63 -19.33 10.78
CA ALA A 99 2.98 -18.02 10.64
C ALA A 99 3.07 -17.17 11.92
N LYS A 100 2.84 -17.77 13.08
CA LYS A 100 2.91 -17.08 14.38
C LYS A 100 4.29 -16.46 14.64
N THR A 101 5.36 -17.24 14.43
CA THR A 101 6.75 -16.80 14.62
C THR A 101 7.09 -15.69 13.65
N TYR A 102 6.73 -15.86 12.38
CA TYR A 102 7.01 -14.89 11.33
C TYR A 102 6.32 -13.55 11.63
N LEU A 103 5.01 -13.56 11.87
CA LEU A 103 4.23 -12.36 12.17
C LEU A 103 4.75 -11.67 13.45
N PHE A 104 4.99 -12.43 14.52
CA PHE A 104 5.52 -11.86 15.77
C PHE A 104 6.86 -11.16 15.54
N THR A 105 7.79 -11.79 14.84
CA THR A 105 9.12 -11.22 14.58
C THR A 105 9.01 -9.97 13.68
N GLN A 106 8.19 -10.02 12.64
CA GLN A 106 7.97 -8.89 11.73
C GLN A 106 7.39 -7.67 12.49
N TRP A 107 6.37 -7.89 13.31
CA TRP A 107 5.75 -6.82 14.09
C TRP A 107 6.69 -6.29 15.18
N LEU A 108 7.43 -7.17 15.87
CA LEU A 108 8.39 -6.75 16.88
C LEU A 108 9.51 -5.90 16.27
N CYS A 109 10.15 -6.37 15.21
CA CYS A 109 11.21 -5.61 14.54
C CYS A 109 10.68 -4.30 13.95
N GLY A 110 9.52 -4.34 13.30
CA GLY A 110 8.88 -3.16 12.72
C GLY A 110 8.53 -2.12 13.77
N SER A 111 7.98 -2.52 14.92
CA SER A 111 7.66 -1.61 16.01
C SER A 111 8.91 -0.99 16.65
N LEU A 112 9.96 -1.77 16.88
CA LEU A 112 11.22 -1.26 17.43
C LEU A 112 11.86 -0.22 16.50
N ILE A 113 11.93 -0.51 15.19
CA ILE A 113 12.44 0.43 14.20
C ILE A 113 11.59 1.70 14.15
N SER A 114 10.26 1.55 14.18
CA SER A 114 9.33 2.68 14.15
C SER A 114 9.46 3.57 15.39
N ILE A 115 9.65 3.00 16.58
CA ILE A 115 9.89 3.73 17.82
C ILE A 115 11.20 4.53 17.75
N VAL A 116 12.28 3.88 17.28
CA VAL A 116 13.58 4.55 17.13
C VAL A 116 13.48 5.70 16.14
N LEU A 117 12.84 5.50 14.99
CA LEU A 117 12.65 6.54 13.98
C LEU A 117 11.75 7.67 14.49
N PHE A 118 10.70 7.35 15.25
CA PHE A 118 9.81 8.35 15.83
C PHE A 118 10.59 9.34 16.70
N PHE A 119 11.38 8.86 17.64
CA PHE A 119 12.18 9.73 18.51
C PHE A 119 13.34 10.41 17.76
N ALA A 120 13.98 9.72 16.83
CA ALA A 120 15.05 10.31 16.03
C ALA A 120 14.56 11.47 15.13
N LEU A 121 13.29 11.45 14.73
CA LEU A 121 12.65 12.51 13.95
C LEU A 121 11.98 13.59 14.82
N GLY A 122 12.23 13.59 16.13
CA GLY A 122 11.68 14.57 17.06
C GLY A 122 10.20 14.35 17.39
N GLY A 123 9.73 13.11 17.32
CA GLY A 123 8.36 12.78 17.70
C GLY A 123 8.15 12.93 19.21
N GLU A 124 7.06 13.58 19.60
CA GLU A 124 6.62 13.73 20.97
C GLU A 124 5.39 12.87 21.25
N ILE A 125 5.33 12.27 22.44
CA ILE A 125 4.19 11.45 22.86
C ILE A 125 3.16 12.37 23.48
N GLU A 126 2.09 12.64 22.77
CA GLU A 126 0.93 13.34 23.32
C GLU A 126 -0.05 12.34 23.98
N PRO A 127 -0.63 12.70 25.13
CA PRO A 127 -1.62 11.86 25.79
C PRO A 127 -2.89 11.76 24.90
N LEU A 128 -3.21 10.54 24.52
CA LEU A 128 -4.41 10.27 23.73
C LEU A 128 -5.67 10.29 24.63
N ASN A 129 -6.75 10.87 24.12
CA ASN A 129 -8.03 10.78 24.80
C ASN A 129 -8.62 9.37 24.68
N SER A 130 -9.60 9.04 25.55
CA SER A 130 -10.19 7.70 25.62
C SER A 130 -10.78 7.24 24.28
N SER A 131 -11.35 8.16 23.48
CA SER A 131 -11.94 7.83 22.18
C SER A 131 -10.87 7.52 21.12
N ALA A 132 -9.71 8.19 21.16
CA ALA A 132 -8.58 7.91 20.31
C ALA A 132 -7.95 6.55 20.65
N ASN A 133 -7.80 6.26 21.93
CA ASN A 133 -7.32 4.96 22.39
C ASN A 133 -8.20 3.80 21.91
N LEU A 134 -9.53 3.95 22.03
CA LEU A 134 -10.46 2.92 21.57
C LEU A 134 -10.37 2.68 20.04
N ARG A 135 -10.23 3.76 19.27
CA ARG A 135 -10.04 3.65 17.80
C ARG A 135 -8.73 2.96 17.45
N LEU A 136 -7.64 3.30 18.14
CA LEU A 136 -6.34 2.64 17.93
C LEU A 136 -6.39 1.15 18.28
N MET A 137 -7.03 0.79 19.39
CA MET A 137 -7.21 -0.64 19.73
C MET A 137 -8.02 -1.38 18.67
N GLY A 138 -9.07 -0.76 18.15
CA GLY A 138 -9.86 -1.31 17.05
C GLY A 138 -9.02 -1.54 15.79
N LEU A 139 -8.20 -0.56 15.38
CA LEU A 139 -7.31 -0.68 14.24
C LEU A 139 -6.29 -1.81 14.44
N VAL A 140 -5.66 -1.90 15.60
CA VAL A 140 -4.70 -2.97 15.92
C VAL A 140 -5.37 -4.35 15.80
N PHE A 141 -6.59 -4.50 16.31
CA PHE A 141 -7.33 -5.76 16.21
C PHE A 141 -7.64 -6.12 14.75
N ILE A 142 -8.11 -5.16 13.97
CA ILE A 142 -8.39 -5.35 12.53
C ILE A 142 -7.12 -5.73 11.78
N ASP A 143 -6.00 -5.08 12.07
CA ASP A 143 -4.72 -5.36 11.43
C ASP A 143 -4.21 -6.77 11.75
N ILE A 144 -4.26 -7.18 13.01
CA ILE A 144 -3.86 -8.56 13.41
C ILE A 144 -4.69 -9.59 12.66
N PHE A 145 -6.00 -9.39 12.55
CA PHE A 145 -6.90 -10.28 11.83
C PHE A 145 -6.59 -10.30 10.33
N ASN A 146 -6.45 -9.13 9.72
CA ASN A 146 -6.15 -8.96 8.30
C ASN A 146 -4.82 -9.63 7.91
N TYR A 147 -3.75 -9.36 8.66
CA TYR A 147 -2.45 -9.97 8.39
C TYR A 147 -2.44 -11.49 8.62
N SER A 148 -3.21 -11.99 9.59
CA SER A 148 -3.35 -13.42 9.80
C SER A 148 -4.02 -14.10 8.60
N LEU A 149 -5.07 -13.49 8.04
CA LEU A 149 -5.73 -13.94 6.81
C LEU A 149 -4.80 -13.85 5.61
N PHE A 150 -4.10 -12.72 5.45
CA PHE A 150 -3.15 -12.49 4.37
C PHE A 150 -2.05 -13.56 4.38
N PHE A 151 -1.46 -13.83 5.55
CA PHE A 151 -0.40 -14.84 5.67
C PHE A 151 -0.90 -16.26 5.38
N TYR A 152 -2.11 -16.57 5.80
CA TYR A 152 -2.75 -17.85 5.46
C TYR A 152 -2.96 -17.98 3.95
N THR A 153 -3.39 -16.92 3.29
CA THR A 153 -3.68 -16.88 1.85
C THR A 153 -2.39 -16.96 1.04
N ILE A 154 -1.36 -16.17 1.37
CA ILE A 154 -0.10 -16.12 0.63
C ILE A 154 0.67 -17.44 0.71
N LYS A 155 0.51 -18.18 1.81
CA LYS A 155 1.10 -19.52 1.97
C LYS A 155 0.54 -20.52 0.94
N ARG A 156 -0.73 -20.41 0.60
CA ARG A 156 -1.44 -21.34 -0.28
C ARG A 156 -1.47 -20.90 -1.75
N LEU A 157 -1.49 -19.59 -1.98
CA LEU A 157 -1.58 -19.00 -3.30
C LEU A 157 -0.24 -18.34 -3.69
N SER A 158 -0.16 -17.77 -4.90
CA SER A 158 1.00 -16.97 -5.30
C SER A 158 0.98 -15.59 -4.63
N ALA A 159 2.15 -14.94 -4.51
CA ALA A 159 2.23 -13.57 -4.02
C ALA A 159 1.39 -12.62 -4.90
N THR A 160 1.52 -12.74 -6.21
CA THR A 160 0.77 -11.94 -7.19
C THR A 160 -0.74 -12.13 -7.02
N PHE A 161 -1.23 -13.35 -6.85
CA PHE A 161 -2.66 -13.60 -6.69
C PHE A 161 -3.19 -13.04 -5.37
N THR A 162 -2.42 -13.17 -4.29
CA THR A 162 -2.81 -12.66 -2.97
C THR A 162 -2.94 -11.13 -2.98
N THR A 163 -2.06 -10.44 -3.71
CA THR A 163 -2.10 -8.97 -3.83
C THR A 163 -3.21 -8.45 -4.73
N MET A 164 -3.91 -9.31 -5.50
CA MET A 164 -5.07 -8.86 -6.30
C MET A 164 -6.21 -8.29 -5.43
N VAL A 165 -6.27 -8.64 -4.14
CA VAL A 165 -7.21 -8.02 -3.20
C VAL A 165 -6.98 -6.51 -3.06
N ASP A 166 -5.74 -6.05 -3.25
CA ASP A 166 -5.38 -4.62 -3.16
C ASP A 166 -6.07 -3.75 -4.22
N TYR A 167 -6.67 -4.35 -5.25
CA TYR A 167 -7.47 -3.62 -6.26
C TYR A 167 -8.83 -3.16 -5.76
N VAL A 168 -9.33 -3.76 -4.70
CA VAL A 168 -10.56 -3.32 -4.04
C VAL A 168 -10.29 -2.06 -3.20
N VAL A 169 -9.04 -1.87 -2.78
CA VAL A 169 -8.64 -0.76 -1.89
C VAL A 169 -8.97 0.63 -2.46
N PRO A 170 -8.71 0.97 -3.74
CA PRO A 170 -9.07 2.28 -4.26
C PRO A 170 -10.57 2.55 -4.24
N ILE A 171 -11.37 1.53 -4.55
CA ILE A 171 -12.83 1.66 -4.56
C ILE A 171 -13.33 1.97 -3.15
N THR A 172 -12.87 1.19 -2.17
CA THR A 172 -13.25 1.38 -0.77
C THR A 172 -12.67 2.66 -0.19
N GLY A 173 -11.38 2.95 -0.45
CA GLY A 173 -10.69 4.13 0.06
C GLY A 173 -11.35 5.43 -0.38
N ILE A 174 -11.71 5.54 -1.66
CA ILE A 174 -12.38 6.73 -2.19
C ILE A 174 -13.81 6.84 -1.71
N THR A 175 -14.55 5.74 -1.71
CA THR A 175 -15.92 5.75 -1.21
C THR A 175 -15.96 6.19 0.25
N LEU A 176 -15.06 5.68 1.08
CA LEU A 176 -14.96 6.07 2.48
C LEU A 176 -14.44 7.51 2.65
N GLY A 177 -13.45 7.93 1.84
CA GLY A 177 -12.96 9.30 1.82
C GLY A 177 -14.04 10.31 1.48
N TYR A 178 -14.85 10.01 0.45
CA TYR A 178 -16.00 10.84 0.07
C TYR A 178 -17.07 10.91 1.17
N ILE A 179 -17.44 9.77 1.80
CA ILE A 179 -18.53 9.69 2.78
C ILE A 179 -18.12 10.28 4.15
N PHE A 180 -16.89 10.05 4.60
CA PHE A 180 -16.47 10.34 5.97
C PHE A 180 -15.51 11.52 6.11
N LEU A 181 -14.82 11.90 5.03
CA LEU A 181 -13.79 12.94 5.05
C LEU A 181 -14.09 14.11 4.11
N ASP A 182 -15.29 14.12 3.47
CA ASP A 182 -15.71 15.14 2.49
C ASP A 182 -14.68 15.35 1.36
N GLU A 183 -13.92 14.29 0.99
CA GLU A 183 -12.91 14.36 -0.07
C GLU A 183 -13.58 14.51 -1.44
N ILE A 184 -13.11 15.49 -2.23
CA ILE A 184 -13.63 15.74 -3.57
C ILE A 184 -12.97 14.79 -4.56
N VAL A 185 -13.76 13.99 -5.27
CA VAL A 185 -13.28 13.08 -6.32
C VAL A 185 -13.15 13.84 -7.65
N ASN A 186 -11.92 14.01 -8.14
CA ASN A 186 -11.68 14.66 -9.43
C ASN A 186 -11.93 13.68 -10.61
N ASN A 187 -12.42 14.20 -11.74
CA ASN A 187 -12.70 13.41 -12.94
C ASN A 187 -11.49 12.67 -13.53
N VAL A 188 -10.27 13.14 -13.27
CA VAL A 188 -9.02 12.47 -13.69
C VAL A 188 -8.80 11.14 -12.98
N PHE A 189 -9.45 10.95 -11.87
CA PHE A 189 -9.39 9.74 -11.08
C PHE A 189 -9.87 8.49 -11.85
N TYR A 190 -11.01 8.59 -12.52
CA TYR A 190 -11.63 7.46 -13.22
C TYR A 190 -10.74 6.87 -14.34
N PRO A 191 -10.15 7.67 -15.25
CA PRO A 191 -9.26 7.14 -16.27
C PRO A 191 -7.97 6.55 -15.69
N THR A 192 -7.43 7.13 -14.60
CA THR A 192 -6.24 6.58 -13.94
C THR A 192 -6.51 5.22 -13.32
N LEU A 193 -7.63 5.08 -12.64
CA LEU A 193 -8.07 3.82 -12.05
C LEU A 193 -8.30 2.75 -13.12
N LEU A 194 -8.91 3.13 -14.25
CA LEU A 194 -9.11 2.25 -15.40
C LEU A 194 -7.77 1.78 -15.98
N LEU A 195 -6.78 2.66 -16.15
CA LEU A 195 -5.43 2.28 -16.61
C LEU A 195 -4.75 1.29 -15.66
N ILE A 196 -4.86 1.53 -14.35
CA ILE A 196 -4.33 0.62 -13.34
C ILE A 196 -5.03 -0.73 -13.46
N PHE A 197 -6.35 -0.80 -13.53
CA PHE A 197 -7.06 -2.06 -13.69
C PHE A 197 -6.70 -2.79 -15.00
N VAL A 198 -6.59 -2.08 -16.12
CA VAL A 198 -6.16 -2.68 -17.40
C VAL A 198 -4.73 -3.22 -17.32
N SER A 199 -3.86 -2.61 -16.53
CA SER A 199 -2.48 -3.08 -16.34
C SER A 199 -2.39 -4.45 -15.64
N LEU A 200 -3.49 -4.96 -15.10
CA LEU A 200 -3.54 -6.19 -14.30
C LEU A 200 -3.95 -7.42 -15.13
N TYR A 201 -4.47 -7.18 -16.30
CA TYR A 201 -4.94 -8.23 -17.21
C TYR A 201 -3.84 -8.64 -18.18
#